data_01a7eeda97760c1939d1c48dbbb90213
#
_entry.id   01a7eeda97760c1939d1c48dbbb90213
#
_cell.length_a   1.000
_cell.length_b   1.000
_cell.length_c   1.000
_cell.angle_alpha   90.00
_cell.angle_beta   90.00
_cell.angle_gamma   90.00
#
_symmetry.space_group_name_H-M   'P 1'
#
loop_
_entity.id
_entity.type
_entity.pdbx_description
1 polymer ?
#
loop_
_entity_poly.entity_id
_entity_poly.type
_entity_poly.pdbx_seq_one_letter_code
_entity_poly.pdbx_strand_id
1 'polypeptide(L)'
;MKNIKPFILLLLFFVAGSNFQAQAYFQAKDSVAFADLFAEDEPLQIDVYADYVSLLDDVSEKRTYHDARFTVKNSSCSFSEMPIKLKTRGHFRLRKQTCNFPPLRFKFEDDHAKGTIFNGQNKVKYVSHCQNFKKHYEQHTLEEFLIYKMYNVFTDYSYQVRLAKANFIDTNGSDTIQRYGFFIEDRSYMADRLGRQTLKYRNIKQYQVLRSNMLVLSLFQFMIGNCDWDISRLHNVDLMSVNEHSLPVAVPYDFDWSAIISHDYFVPDPQIDLEAKYQRRYKSYRWTEEEFETAFATFHEHRDDLMNLISDFTILESENRMKLLSYISEFYDLISSKADVNDFILRKAKKIPLGY
;
A
#
# COMPACT_ATOMS: atom_id res chain seq x y z
N MET A 1 -41.50 -36.22 -70.54
CA MET A 1 -41.42 -36.92 -69.27
C MET A 1 -39.95 -37.04 -68.87
N LYS A 2 -39.39 -36.10 -68.16
CA LYS A 2 -38.07 -36.22 -67.51
C LYS A 2 -38.13 -35.50 -66.18
N ASN A 3 -37.93 -36.28 -65.10
CA ASN A 3 -37.86 -35.86 -63.73
C ASN A 3 -36.62 -34.99 -63.50
N ILE A 4 -36.82 -33.77 -62.99
CA ILE A 4 -35.78 -32.91 -62.46
C ILE A 4 -35.95 -32.85 -60.96
N LYS A 5 -35.00 -33.47 -60.23
CA LYS A 5 -34.89 -33.33 -58.78
C LYS A 5 -34.25 -31.98 -58.43
N PRO A 6 -34.70 -31.25 -57.42
CA PRO A 6 -33.99 -30.05 -56.99
C PRO A 6 -32.79 -30.42 -56.14
N PHE A 7 -31.63 -29.86 -56.49
CA PHE A 7 -30.37 -29.87 -55.74
C PHE A 7 -30.49 -28.81 -54.62
N ILE A 8 -30.56 -29.25 -53.39
CA ILE A 8 -30.46 -28.35 -52.22
C ILE A 8 -28.98 -28.11 -51.98
N LEU A 9 -28.53 -26.87 -52.29
CA LEU A 9 -27.17 -26.41 -52.00
C LEU A 9 -27.13 -25.95 -50.53
N LEU A 10 -26.50 -26.77 -49.69
CA LEU A 10 -26.26 -26.46 -48.29
C LEU A 10 -25.05 -25.53 -48.18
N LEU A 11 -25.26 -24.24 -47.99
CA LEU A 11 -24.20 -23.26 -47.70
C LEU A 11 -23.80 -23.40 -46.25
N LEU A 12 -22.68 -24.07 -46.02
CA LEU A 12 -21.98 -24.07 -44.74
C LEU A 12 -21.26 -22.72 -44.56
N PHE A 13 -21.82 -21.85 -43.75
CA PHE A 13 -21.09 -20.68 -43.25
C PHE A 13 -20.05 -21.14 -42.24
N PHE A 14 -18.79 -21.17 -42.68
CA PHE A 14 -17.65 -21.22 -41.76
C PHE A 14 -17.51 -19.88 -41.08
N VAL A 15 -17.98 -19.76 -39.85
CA VAL A 15 -17.61 -18.65 -38.99
C VAL A 15 -16.19 -18.92 -38.52
N ALA A 16 -15.22 -18.31 -39.19
CA ALA A 16 -13.86 -18.25 -38.70
C ALA A 16 -13.84 -17.33 -37.46
N GLY A 17 -13.90 -17.95 -36.29
CA GLY A 17 -13.61 -17.29 -35.02
C GLY A 17 -12.16 -16.83 -35.02
N SER A 18 -11.93 -15.56 -35.31
CA SER A 18 -10.65 -14.92 -35.07
C SER A 18 -10.42 -14.82 -33.57
N ASN A 19 -9.73 -15.81 -33.02
CA ASN A 19 -9.10 -15.68 -31.72
C ASN A 19 -8.01 -14.59 -31.83
N PHE A 20 -8.37 -13.38 -31.45
CA PHE A 20 -7.41 -12.34 -31.15
C PHE A 20 -6.74 -12.71 -29.84
N GLN A 21 -5.76 -13.60 -29.88
CA GLN A 21 -4.76 -13.70 -28.84
C GLN A 21 -3.93 -12.41 -28.94
N ALA A 22 -4.18 -11.49 -28.04
CA ALA A 22 -3.24 -10.42 -27.74
C ALA A 22 -1.97 -11.09 -27.17
N GLN A 23 -1.07 -11.51 -28.03
CA GLN A 23 0.29 -11.86 -27.67
C GLN A 23 0.96 -10.55 -27.24
N ALA A 24 0.99 -10.33 -25.92
CA ALA A 24 1.91 -9.39 -25.33
C ALA A 24 3.32 -9.81 -25.73
N TYR A 25 3.94 -9.05 -26.61
CA TYR A 25 5.36 -9.15 -26.92
C TYR A 25 6.15 -8.69 -25.68
N PHE A 26 6.29 -9.56 -24.70
CA PHE A 26 7.40 -9.47 -23.76
C PHE A 26 8.64 -9.95 -24.50
N GLN A 27 9.47 -9.03 -24.98
CA GLN A 27 10.86 -9.38 -25.24
C GLN A 27 11.45 -9.80 -23.89
N ALA A 28 11.62 -11.11 -23.71
CA ALA A 28 12.48 -11.65 -22.68
C ALA A 28 13.90 -11.12 -22.97
N LYS A 29 14.29 -10.06 -22.28
CA LYS A 29 15.71 -9.83 -22.05
C LYS A 29 16.20 -11.06 -21.30
N ASP A 30 17.24 -11.73 -21.80
CA ASP A 30 18.02 -12.73 -21.07
C ASP A 30 18.59 -12.07 -19.81
N SER A 31 17.79 -11.98 -18.78
CA SER A 31 18.19 -11.62 -17.43
C SER A 31 17.90 -12.82 -16.55
N VAL A 32 18.91 -13.35 -15.92
CA VAL A 32 18.74 -14.16 -14.71
C VAL A 32 17.69 -13.40 -13.90
N ALA A 33 16.51 -13.99 -13.75
CA ALA A 33 15.40 -13.34 -13.03
C ALA A 33 15.79 -13.32 -11.56
N PHE A 34 16.44 -12.24 -11.13
CA PHE A 34 16.60 -11.97 -9.70
C PHE A 34 15.22 -11.69 -9.14
N ALA A 35 14.91 -12.30 -8.00
CA ALA A 35 13.67 -12.05 -7.31
C ALA A 35 13.54 -10.54 -7.03
N ASP A 36 12.36 -9.98 -7.32
CA ASP A 36 12.05 -8.59 -6.98
C ASP A 36 12.04 -8.44 -5.45
N LEU A 37 12.41 -7.27 -4.95
CA LEU A 37 12.37 -6.91 -3.53
C LEU A 37 11.03 -7.27 -2.87
N PHE A 38 9.94 -7.16 -3.60
CA PHE A 38 8.57 -7.35 -3.10
C PHE A 38 7.94 -8.70 -3.48
N ALA A 39 8.70 -9.61 -4.12
CA ALA A 39 8.17 -10.90 -4.58
C ALA A 39 7.91 -11.91 -3.47
N GLU A 40 8.55 -11.76 -2.31
CA GLU A 40 8.46 -12.69 -1.19
C GLU A 40 7.99 -11.97 0.08
N ASP A 41 7.36 -12.71 1.00
CA ASP A 41 6.85 -12.19 2.28
C ASP A 41 7.80 -12.40 3.46
N GLU A 42 8.83 -13.28 3.32
CA GLU A 42 9.80 -13.52 4.39
C GLU A 42 10.52 -12.21 4.75
N PRO A 43 10.57 -11.84 6.05
CA PRO A 43 11.25 -10.62 6.46
C PRO A 43 12.74 -10.63 6.10
N LEU A 44 13.23 -9.55 5.51
CA LEU A 44 14.64 -9.39 5.24
C LEU A 44 15.42 -9.24 6.54
N GLN A 45 16.58 -9.90 6.62
CA GLN A 45 17.57 -9.72 7.67
C GLN A 45 18.67 -8.80 7.13
N ILE A 46 18.72 -7.55 7.61
CA ILE A 46 19.63 -6.53 7.05
C ILE A 46 20.51 -5.91 8.11
N ASP A 47 21.77 -5.63 7.73
CA ASP A 47 22.66 -4.75 8.47
C ASP A 47 22.85 -3.45 7.69
N VAL A 48 22.75 -2.34 8.40
CA VAL A 48 22.89 -0.99 7.83
C VAL A 48 23.92 -0.23 8.65
N TYR A 49 25.07 0.05 8.05
CA TYR A 49 26.18 0.75 8.67
C TYR A 49 26.20 2.21 8.23
N ALA A 50 26.11 3.14 9.16
CA ALA A 50 26.13 4.59 8.87
C ALA A 50 26.62 5.38 10.10
N ASP A 51 27.00 6.64 9.86
CA ASP A 51 27.09 7.63 10.92
C ASP A 51 25.69 8.10 11.29
N TYR A 52 25.08 7.42 12.29
CA TYR A 52 23.71 7.71 12.69
C TYR A 52 23.57 9.04 13.43
N VAL A 53 24.62 9.54 14.06
CA VAL A 53 24.60 10.85 14.72
C VAL A 53 24.37 11.94 13.65
N SER A 54 25.21 11.97 12.62
CA SER A 54 25.09 12.94 11.53
C SER A 54 23.81 12.76 10.70
N LEU A 55 23.43 11.50 10.40
CA LEU A 55 22.23 11.19 9.62
C LEU A 55 20.94 11.65 10.32
N LEU A 56 20.80 11.34 11.63
CA LEU A 56 19.56 11.63 12.37
C LEU A 56 19.48 13.10 12.82
N ASP A 57 20.58 13.83 12.78
CA ASP A 57 20.60 15.28 12.99
C ASP A 57 20.23 16.07 11.73
N ASP A 58 20.40 15.47 10.53
CA ASP A 58 20.03 16.09 9.26
C ASP A 58 18.51 15.98 9.02
N VAL A 59 17.75 16.87 9.67
CA VAL A 59 16.28 16.96 9.58
C VAL A 59 15.79 18.23 8.90
N SER A 60 16.68 19.02 8.32
CA SER A 60 16.37 20.26 7.60
C SER A 60 15.61 20.02 6.30
N GLU A 61 15.06 21.07 5.70
CA GLU A 61 14.42 20.97 4.37
C GLU A 61 15.41 20.59 3.26
N LYS A 62 16.69 21.00 3.41
CA LYS A 62 17.77 20.76 2.44
C LYS A 62 18.59 19.50 2.76
N ARG A 63 17.99 18.51 3.43
CA ARG A 63 18.64 17.24 3.77
C ARG A 63 19.43 16.64 2.62
N THR A 64 20.61 16.11 2.93
CA THR A 64 21.51 15.45 1.98
C THR A 64 21.47 13.93 2.12
N TYR A 65 22.13 13.24 1.21
CA TYR A 65 22.38 11.82 1.33
C TYR A 65 23.70 11.59 2.04
N HIS A 66 23.69 10.72 3.06
CA HIS A 66 24.84 10.27 3.83
C HIS A 66 25.31 8.92 3.29
N ASP A 67 26.62 8.71 3.23
CA ASP A 67 27.20 7.44 2.81
C ASP A 67 26.92 6.37 3.86
N ALA A 68 26.62 5.16 3.40
CA ALA A 68 26.30 4.02 4.23
C ALA A 68 26.69 2.72 3.54
N ARG A 69 26.69 1.61 4.30
CA ARG A 69 26.91 0.27 3.77
C ARG A 69 25.74 -0.62 4.16
N PHE A 70 25.44 -1.57 3.32
CA PHE A 70 24.23 -2.38 3.42
C PHE A 70 24.52 -3.85 3.12
N THR A 71 23.98 -4.73 3.95
CA THR A 71 24.11 -6.18 3.79
C THR A 71 22.74 -6.84 3.92
N VAL A 72 22.43 -7.82 3.11
CA VAL A 72 21.28 -8.73 3.26
C VAL A 72 21.80 -10.12 3.64
N LYS A 73 21.22 -10.72 4.69
CA LYS A 73 21.67 -11.99 5.27
C LYS A 73 20.74 -13.17 4.99
N ASN A 74 19.60 -12.96 4.34
CA ASN A 74 18.68 -14.05 4.01
C ASN A 74 19.34 -15.04 3.06
N SER A 75 19.17 -16.33 3.30
CA SER A 75 19.79 -17.41 2.52
C SER A 75 19.43 -17.38 1.03
N SER A 76 18.18 -16.95 0.71
CA SER A 76 17.66 -16.90 -0.67
C SER A 76 18.17 -15.71 -1.49
N CYS A 77 18.58 -14.61 -0.82
CA CYS A 77 18.94 -13.35 -1.47
C CYS A 77 20.13 -12.63 -0.81
N SER A 78 20.97 -13.38 -0.09
CA SER A 78 22.14 -12.82 0.60
C SER A 78 23.14 -12.19 -0.39
N PHE A 79 23.69 -11.06 -0.01
CA PHE A 79 24.83 -10.47 -0.67
C PHE A 79 25.77 -9.82 0.34
N SER A 80 27.03 -9.71 -0.06
CA SER A 80 28.04 -9.01 0.71
C SER A 80 27.77 -7.51 0.76
N GLU A 81 28.50 -6.80 1.59
CA GLU A 81 28.38 -5.38 1.82
C GLU A 81 28.31 -4.56 0.50
N MET A 82 27.26 -3.78 0.36
CA MET A 82 27.00 -2.90 -0.77
C MET A 82 27.03 -1.44 -0.31
N PRO A 83 27.75 -0.54 -0.99
CA PRO A 83 27.66 0.89 -0.72
C PRO A 83 26.30 1.41 -1.14
N ILE A 84 25.68 2.20 -0.25
CA ILE A 84 24.42 2.88 -0.46
C ILE A 84 24.49 4.31 0.08
N LYS A 85 23.43 5.07 -0.15
CA LYS A 85 23.25 6.36 0.50
C LYS A 85 21.94 6.41 1.24
N LEU A 86 21.95 6.97 2.46
CA LEU A 86 20.77 7.13 3.31
C LEU A 86 20.39 8.59 3.45
N LYS A 87 19.09 8.84 3.61
CA LYS A 87 18.55 10.17 3.90
C LYS A 87 17.33 10.04 4.80
N THR A 88 17.20 10.90 5.79
CA THR A 88 15.96 11.01 6.57
C THR A 88 14.82 11.51 5.69
N ARG A 89 13.59 11.01 5.92
CA ARG A 89 12.40 11.38 5.15
C ARG A 89 11.18 11.62 6.04
N GLY A 90 10.14 12.14 5.41
CA GLY A 90 8.89 12.51 6.05
C GLY A 90 8.80 14.02 6.27
N HIS A 91 7.74 14.44 6.92
CA HIS A 91 7.50 15.82 7.31
C HIS A 91 7.19 15.91 8.81
N PHE A 92 6.12 15.25 9.24
CA PHE A 92 5.71 15.21 10.65
C PHE A 92 6.67 14.39 11.51
N ARG A 93 7.03 13.19 11.04
CA ARG A 93 7.97 12.27 11.73
C ARG A 93 9.43 12.74 11.73
N LEU A 94 9.79 13.85 11.05
CA LEU A 94 11.12 14.46 11.16
C LEU A 94 11.30 15.31 12.42
N ARG A 95 10.23 15.68 13.07
CA ARG A 95 10.30 16.44 14.31
C ARG A 95 10.90 15.54 15.39
N LYS A 96 12.01 15.95 16.00
CA LYS A 96 12.71 15.14 17.04
C LYS A 96 11.81 14.78 18.21
N GLN A 97 10.78 15.61 18.51
CA GLN A 97 9.78 15.32 19.54
C GLN A 97 8.88 14.15 19.14
N THR A 98 8.65 13.94 17.83
CA THR A 98 7.82 12.85 17.30
C THR A 98 8.64 11.59 17.15
N CYS A 99 9.77 11.64 16.42
CA CYS A 99 10.63 10.51 16.18
C CYS A 99 12.10 10.87 16.40
N ASN A 100 12.81 10.10 17.20
CA ASN A 100 14.26 10.19 17.30
C ASN A 100 14.97 9.28 16.27
N PHE A 101 14.23 8.40 15.61
CA PHE A 101 14.67 7.61 14.48
C PHE A 101 13.63 7.70 13.35
N PRO A 102 13.62 8.79 12.56
CA PRO A 102 12.62 9.03 11.54
C PRO A 102 12.73 8.03 10.38
N PRO A 103 11.68 7.89 9.54
CA PRO A 103 11.75 7.09 8.32
C PRO A 103 12.92 7.50 7.43
N LEU A 104 13.47 6.51 6.72
CA LEU A 104 14.64 6.67 5.87
C LEU A 104 14.29 6.54 4.38
N ARG A 105 15.17 7.04 3.54
CA ARG A 105 15.22 6.73 2.12
C ARG A 105 16.57 6.10 1.81
N PHE A 106 16.52 4.90 1.27
CA PHE A 106 17.68 4.20 0.74
C PHE A 106 17.85 4.60 -0.73
N LYS A 107 19.06 4.93 -1.12
CA LYS A 107 19.44 5.15 -2.51
C LYS A 107 20.49 4.13 -2.89
N PHE A 108 20.16 3.34 -3.89
CA PHE A 108 21.04 2.35 -4.50
C PHE A 108 21.63 2.92 -5.80
N GLU A 109 22.84 2.59 -6.10
CA GLU A 109 23.45 2.88 -7.40
C GLU A 109 23.30 1.65 -8.29
N ASP A 110 22.90 1.86 -9.56
CA ASP A 110 22.49 0.78 -10.44
C ASP A 110 23.57 -0.32 -10.59
N ASP A 111 24.84 0.06 -10.66
CA ASP A 111 25.95 -0.87 -10.78
C ASP A 111 26.09 -1.79 -9.55
N HIS A 112 25.77 -1.31 -8.36
CA HIS A 112 25.84 -2.07 -7.13
C HIS A 112 24.58 -2.89 -6.86
N ALA A 113 23.42 -2.40 -7.27
CA ALA A 113 22.14 -3.10 -7.10
C ALA A 113 21.94 -4.24 -8.11
N LYS A 114 22.66 -4.19 -9.26
CA LYS A 114 22.55 -5.17 -10.31
C LYS A 114 22.88 -6.57 -9.79
N GLY A 115 22.02 -7.53 -10.09
CA GLY A 115 22.20 -8.90 -9.63
C GLY A 115 21.74 -9.17 -8.20
N THR A 116 21.08 -8.21 -7.54
CA THR A 116 20.46 -8.36 -6.24
C THR A 116 18.95 -8.15 -6.33
N ILE A 117 18.23 -8.43 -5.22
CA ILE A 117 16.78 -8.13 -5.12
C ILE A 117 16.47 -6.62 -5.24
N PHE A 118 17.47 -5.74 -5.13
CA PHE A 118 17.33 -4.29 -5.31
C PHE A 118 17.60 -3.83 -6.75
N ASN A 119 17.77 -4.76 -7.69
CA ASN A 119 17.96 -4.43 -9.09
C ASN A 119 16.79 -3.58 -9.63
N GLY A 120 17.10 -2.43 -10.24
CA GLY A 120 16.10 -1.47 -10.69
C GLY A 120 15.53 -0.56 -9.61
N GLN A 121 15.83 -0.79 -8.34
CA GLN A 121 15.38 0.02 -7.19
C GLN A 121 16.34 1.18 -6.91
N ASN A 122 16.22 2.30 -7.62
CA ASN A 122 17.12 3.45 -7.39
C ASN A 122 16.92 4.10 -6.03
N LYS A 123 15.65 4.29 -5.61
CA LYS A 123 15.31 4.97 -4.34
C LYS A 123 14.11 4.27 -3.70
N VAL A 124 14.33 3.67 -2.53
CA VAL A 124 13.29 2.96 -1.80
C VAL A 124 13.01 3.66 -0.48
N LYS A 125 11.74 3.80 -0.15
CA LYS A 125 11.28 4.31 1.15
C LYS A 125 11.40 3.20 2.19
N TYR A 126 11.84 3.54 3.39
CA TYR A 126 11.84 2.65 4.54
C TYR A 126 11.11 3.32 5.70
N VAL A 127 10.14 2.64 6.24
CA VAL A 127 9.43 3.06 7.46
C VAL A 127 10.14 2.44 8.65
N SER A 128 10.65 3.28 9.53
CA SER A 128 11.39 2.89 10.72
C SER A 128 10.50 2.87 11.96
N HIS A 129 11.03 2.33 13.04
CA HIS A 129 10.39 2.22 14.34
C HIS A 129 10.16 3.54 15.09
N CYS A 130 10.52 4.68 14.53
CA CYS A 130 10.30 6.04 15.03
C CYS A 130 10.96 6.37 16.38
N GLN A 131 10.84 5.54 17.42
CA GLN A 131 11.34 5.81 18.77
C GLN A 131 12.19 4.64 19.30
N ASN A 132 13.47 4.93 19.62
CA ASN A 132 14.42 3.90 20.10
C ASN A 132 14.04 3.32 21.45
N PHE A 133 13.48 4.14 22.36
CA PHE A 133 13.23 3.78 23.75
C PHE A 133 11.80 3.34 24.06
N LYS A 134 10.89 3.48 23.10
CA LYS A 134 9.48 3.12 23.23
C LYS A 134 9.15 1.90 22.36
N LYS A 135 9.16 0.71 22.95
CA LYS A 135 8.96 -0.57 22.22
C LYS A 135 7.65 -0.64 21.44
N HIS A 136 6.57 -0.04 21.97
CA HIS A 136 5.27 -0.05 21.30
C HIS A 136 5.27 0.69 19.95
N TYR A 137 6.23 1.60 19.70
CA TYR A 137 6.37 2.23 18.39
C TYR A 137 6.80 1.24 17.28
N GLU A 138 7.57 0.23 17.64
CA GLU A 138 7.88 -0.87 16.71
C GLU A 138 6.61 -1.68 16.39
N GLN A 139 5.73 -1.91 17.38
CA GLN A 139 4.43 -2.55 17.15
C GLN A 139 3.56 -1.72 16.21
N HIS A 140 3.49 -0.40 16.38
CA HIS A 140 2.77 0.49 15.44
C HIS A 140 3.35 0.44 14.02
N THR A 141 4.67 0.29 13.88
CA THR A 141 5.31 0.09 12.55
C THR A 141 4.90 -1.24 11.92
N LEU A 142 4.80 -2.30 12.71
CA LEU A 142 4.31 -3.61 12.27
C LEU A 142 2.81 -3.57 11.91
N GLU A 143 2.00 -2.84 12.68
CA GLU A 143 0.59 -2.59 12.37
C GLU A 143 0.44 -1.82 11.06
N GLU A 144 1.24 -0.78 10.82
CA GLU A 144 1.23 -0.02 9.55
C GLU A 144 1.62 -0.94 8.37
N PHE A 145 2.67 -1.76 8.51
CA PHE A 145 3.03 -2.77 7.52
C PHE A 145 1.86 -3.71 7.20
N LEU A 146 1.20 -4.23 8.24
CA LEU A 146 0.09 -5.15 8.09
C LEU A 146 -1.09 -4.50 7.37
N ILE A 147 -1.36 -3.21 7.60
CA ILE A 147 -2.42 -2.48 6.88
C ILE A 147 -2.15 -2.41 5.37
N TYR A 148 -0.89 -2.22 4.94
CA TYR A 148 -0.56 -2.33 3.51
C TYR A 148 -0.88 -3.72 2.97
N LYS A 149 -0.49 -4.78 3.68
CA LYS A 149 -0.81 -6.17 3.30
C LYS A 149 -2.31 -6.43 3.27
N MET A 150 -3.06 -5.87 4.24
CA MET A 150 -4.53 -5.95 4.26
C MET A 150 -5.14 -5.29 3.01
N TYR A 151 -4.61 -4.14 2.56
CA TYR A 151 -5.13 -3.49 1.36
C TYR A 151 -4.80 -4.30 0.09
N ASN A 152 -3.64 -4.99 0.06
CA ASN A 152 -3.28 -5.88 -1.05
C ASN A 152 -4.28 -7.05 -1.22
N VAL A 153 -4.99 -7.47 -0.18
CA VAL A 153 -6.03 -8.51 -0.27
C VAL A 153 -7.20 -8.09 -1.17
N PHE A 154 -7.54 -6.80 -1.18
CA PHE A 154 -8.72 -6.29 -1.89
C PHE A 154 -8.43 -5.84 -3.33
N THR A 155 -7.19 -5.50 -3.67
CA THR A 155 -6.89 -4.89 -4.97
C THR A 155 -5.40 -4.88 -5.31
N ASP A 156 -5.08 -5.05 -6.60
CA ASP A 156 -3.74 -4.85 -7.14
C ASP A 156 -3.35 -3.36 -7.21
N TYR A 157 -4.32 -2.44 -7.15
CA TYR A 157 -4.07 -0.99 -7.09
C TYR A 157 -3.60 -0.58 -5.69
N SER A 158 -2.46 -1.11 -5.31
CA SER A 158 -1.90 -1.01 -3.96
C SER A 158 -0.38 -0.98 -4.02
N TYR A 159 0.24 -0.39 -3.01
CA TYR A 159 1.68 -0.47 -2.81
C TYR A 159 2.08 -1.85 -2.31
N GLN A 160 3.16 -2.40 -2.87
CA GLN A 160 3.84 -3.56 -2.30
C GLN A 160 4.77 -3.11 -1.18
N VAL A 161 4.90 -3.95 -0.16
CA VAL A 161 5.76 -3.70 1.01
C VAL A 161 6.54 -4.96 1.37
N ARG A 162 7.78 -4.78 1.88
CA ARG A 162 8.62 -5.86 2.36
C ARG A 162 9.10 -5.58 3.78
N LEU A 163 8.75 -6.46 4.71
CA LEU A 163 9.21 -6.37 6.09
C LEU A 163 10.72 -6.61 6.17
N ALA A 164 11.39 -5.90 7.07
CA ALA A 164 12.81 -6.11 7.34
C ALA A 164 13.09 -6.02 8.84
N LYS A 165 13.89 -6.95 9.35
CA LYS A 165 14.53 -6.87 10.66
C LYS A 165 15.92 -6.29 10.46
N ALA A 166 16.09 -5.03 10.84
CA ALA A 166 17.29 -4.25 10.58
C ALA A 166 18.16 -4.11 11.84
N ASN A 167 19.46 -4.32 11.66
CA ASN A 167 20.49 -3.89 12.59
C ASN A 167 21.05 -2.56 12.06
N PHE A 168 20.80 -1.47 12.76
CA PHE A 168 21.38 -0.16 12.51
C PHE A 168 22.65 -0.03 13.34
N ILE A 169 23.80 -0.08 12.69
CA ILE A 169 25.12 -0.16 13.30
C ILE A 169 25.83 1.17 13.10
N ASP A 170 26.09 1.88 14.20
CA ASP A 170 26.79 3.16 14.13
C ASP A 170 28.27 2.97 13.80
N THR A 171 28.77 3.68 12.79
CA THR A 171 30.17 3.59 12.35
C THR A 171 31.14 4.38 13.23
N ASN A 172 30.64 5.30 14.06
CA ASN A 172 31.42 6.13 14.96
C ASN A 172 31.34 5.67 16.42
N GLY A 173 30.53 4.68 16.72
CA GLY A 173 30.30 4.16 18.05
C GLY A 173 30.20 2.62 18.09
N SER A 174 29.85 2.09 19.24
CA SER A 174 29.60 0.66 19.43
C SER A 174 28.12 0.32 19.44
N ASP A 175 27.25 1.31 19.23
CA ASP A 175 25.81 1.13 19.39
C ASP A 175 25.21 0.44 18.17
N THR A 176 24.36 -0.53 18.46
CA THR A 176 23.54 -1.23 17.45
C THR A 176 22.09 -1.23 17.91
N ILE A 177 21.22 -0.77 17.03
CA ILE A 177 19.78 -0.78 17.24
C ILE A 177 19.17 -1.83 16.33
N GLN A 178 18.59 -2.90 16.93
CA GLN A 178 17.87 -3.90 16.15
C GLN A 178 16.37 -3.62 16.24
N ARG A 179 15.70 -3.40 15.08
CA ARG A 179 14.26 -3.12 14.99
C ARG A 179 13.67 -3.66 13.70
N TYR A 180 12.39 -3.95 13.76
CA TYR A 180 11.58 -4.13 12.55
C TYR A 180 11.25 -2.78 11.91
N GLY A 181 11.17 -2.79 10.60
CA GLY A 181 10.67 -1.74 9.73
C GLY A 181 10.33 -2.34 8.38
N PHE A 182 9.93 -1.54 7.40
CA PHE A 182 9.58 -2.10 6.11
C PHE A 182 9.91 -1.17 4.95
N PHE A 183 10.25 -1.78 3.82
CA PHE A 183 10.38 -1.09 2.55
C PHE A 183 9.02 -0.92 1.90
N ILE A 184 8.83 0.21 1.20
CA ILE A 184 7.64 0.50 0.41
C ILE A 184 8.07 0.67 -1.04
N GLU A 185 7.35 0.04 -1.95
CA GLU A 185 7.48 0.18 -3.40
C GLU A 185 7.55 1.66 -3.82
N ASP A 186 8.41 2.00 -4.77
CA ASP A 186 8.40 3.36 -5.32
C ASP A 186 7.18 3.57 -6.22
N ARG A 187 6.66 4.79 -6.23
CA ARG A 187 5.48 5.14 -7.03
C ARG A 187 5.65 4.89 -8.53
N SER A 188 6.84 5.15 -9.07
CA SER A 188 7.11 4.89 -10.49
C SER A 188 7.14 3.39 -10.78
N TYR A 189 7.76 2.62 -9.89
CA TYR A 189 7.82 1.17 -9.98
C TYR A 189 6.42 0.54 -9.92
N MET A 190 5.59 0.98 -8.96
CA MET A 190 4.18 0.58 -8.89
C MET A 190 3.42 0.94 -10.18
N ALA A 191 3.64 2.13 -10.72
CA ALA A 191 2.98 2.54 -11.96
C ALA A 191 3.36 1.63 -13.14
N ASP A 192 4.65 1.30 -13.27
CA ASP A 192 5.16 0.39 -14.31
C ASP A 192 4.58 -1.02 -14.14
N ARG A 193 4.56 -1.57 -12.90
CA ARG A 193 3.94 -2.86 -12.57
C ARG A 193 2.47 -2.92 -12.95
N LEU A 194 1.74 -1.83 -12.77
CA LEU A 194 0.31 -1.73 -13.07
C LEU A 194 0.03 -1.35 -14.55
N GLY A 195 1.07 -1.16 -15.38
CA GLY A 195 0.91 -0.69 -16.76
C GLY A 195 0.27 0.70 -16.84
N ARG A 196 0.60 1.61 -15.91
CA ARG A 196 -0.02 2.93 -15.76
C ARG A 196 1.02 4.03 -15.65
N GLN A 197 0.55 5.27 -15.71
CA GLN A 197 1.35 6.47 -15.51
C GLN A 197 0.87 7.22 -14.28
N THR A 198 1.79 7.79 -13.52
CA THR A 198 1.46 8.61 -12.34
C THR A 198 0.87 9.95 -12.77
N LEU A 199 -0.21 10.37 -12.13
CA LEU A 199 -0.83 11.67 -12.33
C LEU A 199 -0.51 12.61 -11.18
N LYS A 200 -0.28 13.88 -11.51
CA LYS A 200 -0.03 14.96 -10.53
C LYS A 200 -1.13 16.03 -10.54
N TYR A 201 -2.28 15.70 -11.14
CA TYR A 201 -3.41 16.63 -11.24
C TYR A 201 -4.09 16.78 -9.87
N ARG A 202 -4.14 18.02 -9.39
CA ARG A 202 -4.90 18.38 -8.18
C ARG A 202 -6.34 18.76 -8.55
N ASN A 203 -7.19 18.87 -7.51
CA ASN A 203 -8.61 19.23 -7.62
C ASN A 203 -9.50 18.19 -8.31
N ILE A 204 -8.97 17.00 -8.62
CA ILE A 204 -9.79 15.86 -9.06
C ILE A 204 -10.73 15.48 -7.91
N LYS A 205 -12.01 15.26 -8.24
CA LYS A 205 -13.00 14.80 -7.28
C LYS A 205 -13.07 13.28 -7.28
N GLN A 206 -13.47 12.68 -6.16
CA GLN A 206 -13.57 11.23 -6.03
C GLN A 206 -14.46 10.59 -7.11
N TYR A 207 -15.56 11.25 -7.55
CA TYR A 207 -16.43 10.77 -8.61
C TYR A 207 -15.81 10.84 -10.03
N GLN A 208 -14.63 11.46 -10.17
CA GLN A 208 -13.81 11.48 -11.39
C GLN A 208 -12.70 10.40 -11.38
N VAL A 209 -12.68 9.55 -10.36
CA VAL A 209 -11.84 8.36 -10.24
C VAL A 209 -12.66 7.13 -10.63
N LEU A 210 -12.03 6.05 -11.06
CA LEU A 210 -12.71 4.78 -11.34
C LEU A 210 -13.57 4.38 -10.13
N ARG A 211 -14.87 4.32 -10.30
CA ARG A 211 -15.85 4.25 -9.19
C ARG A 211 -15.66 3.01 -8.30
N SER A 212 -15.45 1.83 -8.91
CA SER A 212 -15.20 0.59 -8.17
C SER A 212 -13.94 0.68 -7.30
N ASN A 213 -12.83 1.21 -7.84
CA ASN A 213 -11.60 1.43 -7.08
C ASN A 213 -11.81 2.46 -5.97
N MET A 214 -12.50 3.58 -6.26
CA MET A 214 -12.75 4.62 -5.26
C MET A 214 -13.61 4.12 -4.11
N LEU A 215 -14.58 3.26 -4.38
CA LEU A 215 -15.44 2.69 -3.36
C LEU A 215 -14.68 1.71 -2.46
N VAL A 216 -13.87 0.80 -3.04
CA VAL A 216 -13.00 -0.10 -2.27
C VAL A 216 -12.04 0.72 -1.40
N LEU A 217 -11.37 1.74 -1.95
CA LEU A 217 -10.48 2.63 -1.19
C LEU A 217 -11.21 3.29 -0.02
N SER A 218 -12.37 3.89 -0.28
CA SER A 218 -13.09 4.65 0.74
C SER A 218 -13.65 3.76 1.86
N LEU A 219 -14.11 2.54 1.53
CA LEU A 219 -14.54 1.55 2.52
C LEU A 219 -13.34 1.00 3.31
N PHE A 220 -12.20 0.76 2.67
CA PHE A 220 -10.98 0.35 3.37
C PHE A 220 -10.50 1.41 4.35
N GLN A 221 -10.43 2.69 3.93
CA GLN A 221 -10.07 3.79 4.81
C GLN A 221 -11.05 3.93 5.99
N PHE A 222 -12.34 3.69 5.73
CA PHE A 222 -13.36 3.63 6.77
C PHE A 222 -13.16 2.43 7.70
N MET A 223 -12.83 1.25 7.15
CA MET A 223 -12.56 0.02 7.91
C MET A 223 -11.43 0.22 8.92
N ILE A 224 -10.32 0.85 8.53
CA ILE A 224 -9.18 1.10 9.42
C ILE A 224 -9.31 2.40 10.24
N GLY A 225 -10.37 3.16 10.06
CA GLY A 225 -10.59 4.44 10.74
C GLY A 225 -9.61 5.54 10.34
N ASN A 226 -9.14 5.55 9.08
CA ASN A 226 -8.23 6.58 8.59
C ASN A 226 -9.00 7.74 7.97
N CYS A 227 -8.77 8.94 8.47
CA CYS A 227 -9.31 10.20 7.95
C CYS A 227 -8.25 11.10 7.31
N ASP A 228 -6.97 10.75 7.36
CA ASP A 228 -5.87 11.57 6.88
C ASP A 228 -5.57 11.32 5.39
N TRP A 229 -6.58 11.45 4.55
CA TRP A 229 -6.44 11.31 3.09
C TRP A 229 -7.35 12.27 2.32
N ASP A 230 -6.92 12.67 1.11
CA ASP A 230 -7.69 13.57 0.25
C ASP A 230 -7.27 13.47 -1.22
N ILE A 231 -8.18 13.03 -2.07
CA ILE A 231 -7.95 12.89 -3.52
C ILE A 231 -7.63 14.25 -4.17
N SER A 232 -8.37 15.30 -3.81
CA SER A 232 -8.25 16.60 -4.48
C SER A 232 -6.92 17.28 -4.21
N ARG A 233 -6.29 16.99 -3.08
CA ARG A 233 -5.00 17.52 -2.68
C ARG A 233 -3.84 16.57 -2.96
N LEU A 234 -4.11 15.33 -3.38
CA LEU A 234 -3.15 14.23 -3.46
C LEU A 234 -2.46 14.02 -2.10
N HIS A 235 -3.24 14.01 -1.01
CA HIS A 235 -2.76 13.79 0.32
C HIS A 235 -2.97 12.33 0.70
N ASN A 236 -1.87 11.61 0.97
CA ASN A 236 -1.82 10.19 1.28
C ASN A 236 -2.54 9.28 0.25
N VAL A 237 -2.62 9.76 -0.99
CA VAL A 237 -3.18 9.04 -2.14
C VAL A 237 -2.42 9.44 -3.40
N ASP A 238 -1.98 8.46 -4.18
CA ASP A 238 -1.47 8.66 -5.53
C ASP A 238 -2.56 8.35 -6.57
N LEU A 239 -2.54 9.07 -7.68
CA LEU A 239 -3.41 8.83 -8.83
C LEU A 239 -2.61 8.28 -10.00
N MET A 240 -3.17 7.30 -10.70
CA MET A 240 -2.56 6.66 -11.86
C MET A 240 -3.60 6.45 -12.96
N SER A 241 -3.17 6.53 -14.22
CA SER A 241 -4.03 6.28 -15.36
C SER A 241 -3.28 5.54 -16.47
N VAL A 242 -3.99 4.80 -17.29
CA VAL A 242 -3.42 4.16 -18.50
C VAL A 242 -3.04 5.23 -19.53
N ASN A 243 -3.88 6.26 -19.68
CA ASN A 243 -3.67 7.39 -20.56
C ASN A 243 -4.48 8.60 -20.07
N GLU A 244 -4.37 9.74 -20.75
CA GLU A 244 -5.04 10.99 -20.38
C GLU A 244 -6.57 10.97 -20.51
N HIS A 245 -7.13 10.01 -21.26
CA HIS A 245 -8.57 9.88 -21.49
C HIS A 245 -9.25 8.85 -20.58
N SER A 246 -8.47 8.08 -19.83
CA SER A 246 -8.98 7.04 -18.93
C SER A 246 -9.25 7.62 -17.53
N LEU A 247 -10.30 7.13 -16.88
CA LEU A 247 -10.51 7.43 -15.47
C LEU A 247 -9.32 6.95 -14.64
N PRO A 248 -8.75 7.81 -13.79
CA PRO A 248 -7.66 7.40 -12.93
C PRO A 248 -8.09 6.38 -11.88
N VAL A 249 -7.14 5.61 -11.38
CA VAL A 249 -7.27 4.84 -10.14
C VAL A 249 -6.54 5.57 -9.03
N ALA A 250 -7.05 5.44 -7.82
CA ALA A 250 -6.48 6.01 -6.60
C ALA A 250 -5.81 4.90 -5.78
N VAL A 251 -4.60 5.15 -5.30
CA VAL A 251 -3.83 4.22 -4.48
C VAL A 251 -3.46 4.89 -3.17
N PRO A 252 -3.99 4.45 -2.02
CA PRO A 252 -3.71 5.04 -0.72
C PRO A 252 -2.34 4.59 -0.18
N TYR A 253 -1.76 5.43 0.68
CA TYR A 253 -0.53 5.14 1.41
C TYR A 253 -0.46 5.99 2.69
N ASP A 254 0.54 5.73 3.55
CA ASP A 254 0.80 6.45 4.80
C ASP A 254 -0.37 6.30 5.80
N PHE A 255 -0.50 5.08 6.36
CA PHE A 255 -1.63 4.70 7.20
C PHE A 255 -1.40 4.93 8.70
N ASP A 256 -0.30 5.56 9.09
CA ASP A 256 0.08 5.77 10.50
C ASP A 256 -0.92 6.63 11.31
N TRP A 257 -1.74 7.44 10.64
CA TRP A 257 -2.83 8.21 11.25
C TRP A 257 -4.18 7.48 11.24
N SER A 258 -4.19 6.17 11.20
CA SER A 258 -5.42 5.38 11.33
C SER A 258 -5.77 5.08 12.79
N ALA A 259 -7.06 5.08 13.10
CA ALA A 259 -7.55 4.81 14.47
C ALA A 259 -7.25 3.38 14.92
N ILE A 260 -7.15 2.41 13.99
CA ILE A 260 -6.81 1.03 14.29
C ILE A 260 -5.39 0.90 14.91
N ILE A 261 -4.43 1.74 14.49
CA ILE A 261 -3.07 1.81 15.07
C ILE A 261 -3.14 2.60 16.40
N SER A 262 -3.83 3.72 16.40
CA SER A 262 -3.90 4.65 17.55
C SER A 262 -2.52 5.07 18.04
N HIS A 263 -1.67 5.51 17.13
CA HIS A 263 -0.32 5.99 17.43
C HIS A 263 -0.35 7.07 18.52
N ASP A 264 0.68 7.20 19.37
CA ASP A 264 0.76 8.23 20.45
C ASP A 264 0.49 9.66 19.94
N TYR A 265 0.77 9.95 18.68
CA TYR A 265 0.52 11.24 18.04
C TYR A 265 -0.80 11.30 17.26
N PHE A 266 -1.57 10.21 17.24
CA PHE A 266 -2.85 10.19 16.56
C PHE A 266 -3.84 11.15 17.23
N VAL A 267 -4.47 12.00 16.41
CA VAL A 267 -5.55 12.88 16.82
C VAL A 267 -6.78 12.51 16.00
N PRO A 268 -7.88 12.08 16.61
CA PRO A 268 -9.12 11.77 15.90
C PRO A 268 -9.59 12.98 15.07
N ASP A 269 -10.17 12.70 13.90
CA ASP A 269 -10.82 13.74 13.10
C ASP A 269 -11.94 14.39 13.96
N PRO A 270 -11.97 15.72 14.11
CA PRO A 270 -12.96 16.42 14.96
C PRO A 270 -14.43 16.16 14.57
N GLN A 271 -14.67 15.62 13.37
CA GLN A 271 -16.00 15.24 12.90
C GLN A 271 -16.36 13.78 13.18
N ILE A 272 -15.46 13.01 13.82
CA ILE A 272 -15.80 11.70 14.35
C ILE A 272 -16.56 11.92 15.65
N ASP A 273 -17.73 11.34 15.73
CA ASP A 273 -18.46 11.22 16.99
C ASP A 273 -17.73 10.18 17.86
N LEU A 274 -17.02 10.66 18.88
CA LEU A 274 -16.25 9.80 19.78
C LEU A 274 -17.14 8.89 20.65
N GLU A 275 -18.42 9.23 20.79
CA GLU A 275 -19.42 8.37 21.45
C GLU A 275 -19.98 7.31 20.50
N ALA A 276 -19.76 7.44 19.19
CA ALA A 276 -20.22 6.47 18.22
C ALA A 276 -19.56 5.11 18.44
N LYS A 277 -20.36 4.05 18.36
CA LYS A 277 -19.98 2.66 18.64
C LYS A 277 -18.69 2.23 17.93
N TYR A 278 -18.44 2.72 16.69
CA TYR A 278 -17.33 2.26 15.85
C TYR A 278 -16.19 3.27 15.67
N GLN A 279 -16.35 4.51 16.10
CA GLN A 279 -15.35 5.59 16.01
C GLN A 279 -14.73 5.73 14.62
N ARG A 280 -15.53 5.60 13.56
CA ARG A 280 -15.12 5.67 12.15
C ARG A 280 -15.88 6.77 11.44
N ARG A 281 -15.29 7.35 10.40
CA ARG A 281 -15.94 8.35 9.56
C ARG A 281 -15.82 7.99 8.09
N TYR A 282 -16.95 7.84 7.40
CA TYR A 282 -16.98 7.65 5.96
C TYR A 282 -16.77 9.00 5.25
N LYS A 283 -15.70 9.10 4.45
CA LYS A 283 -15.26 10.35 3.79
C LYS A 283 -15.44 10.34 2.28
N SER A 284 -16.47 9.66 1.76
CA SER A 284 -16.69 9.57 0.33
C SER A 284 -18.10 9.98 -0.06
N TYR A 285 -18.44 9.77 -1.32
CA TYR A 285 -19.74 10.07 -1.90
C TYR A 285 -20.73 8.93 -1.64
N ARG A 286 -22.03 9.28 -1.75
CA ARG A 286 -23.11 8.31 -1.77
C ARG A 286 -23.22 7.72 -3.17
N TRP A 287 -22.63 6.57 -3.35
CA TRP A 287 -22.71 5.76 -4.56
C TRP A 287 -24.08 5.09 -4.65
N THR A 288 -24.36 4.37 -5.76
CA THR A 288 -25.63 3.63 -5.90
C THR A 288 -25.69 2.46 -4.92
N GLU A 289 -26.89 1.97 -4.65
CA GLU A 289 -27.10 0.81 -3.78
C GLU A 289 -26.40 -0.43 -4.35
N GLU A 290 -26.51 -0.66 -5.67
CA GLU A 290 -25.83 -1.76 -6.36
C GLU A 290 -24.28 -1.70 -6.23
N GLU A 291 -23.70 -0.49 -6.35
CA GLU A 291 -22.25 -0.32 -6.17
C GLU A 291 -21.82 -0.63 -4.74
N PHE A 292 -22.58 -0.21 -3.73
CA PHE A 292 -22.31 -0.55 -2.34
C PHE A 292 -22.46 -2.06 -2.07
N GLU A 293 -23.52 -2.70 -2.59
CA GLU A 293 -23.74 -4.13 -2.45
C GLU A 293 -22.57 -4.93 -3.04
N THR A 294 -22.12 -4.56 -4.25
CA THR A 294 -20.95 -5.16 -4.91
C THR A 294 -19.69 -5.01 -4.06
N ALA A 295 -19.44 -3.82 -3.53
CA ALA A 295 -18.28 -3.58 -2.71
C ALA A 295 -18.34 -4.34 -1.37
N PHE A 296 -19.49 -4.35 -0.68
CA PHE A 296 -19.66 -5.13 0.54
C PHE A 296 -19.48 -6.62 0.30
N ALA A 297 -19.99 -7.15 -0.83
CA ALA A 297 -19.76 -8.54 -1.22
C ALA A 297 -18.27 -8.85 -1.35
N THR A 298 -17.47 -7.96 -2.00
CA THR A 298 -16.02 -8.11 -2.08
C THR A 298 -15.36 -8.14 -0.70
N PHE A 299 -15.77 -7.25 0.22
CA PHE A 299 -15.21 -7.26 1.58
C PHE A 299 -15.59 -8.56 2.33
N HIS A 300 -16.82 -9.05 2.19
CA HIS A 300 -17.26 -10.31 2.81
C HIS A 300 -16.53 -11.52 2.23
N GLU A 301 -16.32 -11.58 0.91
CA GLU A 301 -15.57 -12.64 0.23
C GLU A 301 -14.15 -12.79 0.78
N HIS A 302 -13.46 -11.67 1.03
CA HIS A 302 -12.09 -11.65 1.54
C HIS A 302 -11.98 -11.56 3.07
N ARG A 303 -13.09 -11.75 3.80
CA ARG A 303 -13.06 -11.63 5.26
C ARG A 303 -12.09 -12.61 5.90
N ASP A 304 -12.17 -13.87 5.54
CA ASP A 304 -11.36 -14.91 6.17
C ASP A 304 -9.88 -14.76 5.80
N ASP A 305 -9.56 -14.36 4.56
CA ASP A 305 -8.19 -14.05 4.13
C ASP A 305 -7.61 -12.94 4.99
N LEU A 306 -8.38 -11.89 5.24
CA LEU A 306 -7.96 -10.75 6.06
C LEU A 306 -7.77 -11.13 7.53
N MET A 307 -8.71 -11.89 8.11
CA MET A 307 -8.63 -12.34 9.50
C MET A 307 -7.45 -13.29 9.71
N ASN A 308 -7.20 -14.20 8.76
CA ASN A 308 -6.05 -15.10 8.79
C ASN A 308 -4.74 -14.33 8.65
N LEU A 309 -4.66 -13.35 7.73
CA LEU A 309 -3.48 -12.50 7.57
C LEU A 309 -3.09 -11.82 8.89
N ILE A 310 -4.05 -11.34 9.67
CA ILE A 310 -3.80 -10.71 10.97
C ILE A 310 -3.41 -11.76 12.02
N SER A 311 -4.15 -12.88 12.10
CA SER A 311 -3.93 -13.90 13.13
C SER A 311 -2.58 -14.60 12.98
N ASP A 312 -2.14 -14.83 11.75
CA ASP A 312 -0.91 -15.54 11.42
C ASP A 312 0.33 -14.65 11.50
N PHE A 313 0.15 -13.33 11.59
CA PHE A 313 1.26 -12.38 11.69
C PHE A 313 1.87 -12.37 13.11
N THR A 314 2.54 -13.47 13.50
CA THR A 314 3.05 -13.71 14.85
C THR A 314 4.22 -12.81 15.28
N ILE A 315 4.80 -12.02 14.36
CA ILE A 315 5.81 -10.98 14.67
C ILE A 315 5.18 -9.84 15.48
N LEU A 316 3.91 -9.55 15.24
CA LEU A 316 3.13 -8.60 16.05
C LEU A 316 2.74 -9.28 17.37
N GLU A 317 2.79 -8.55 18.47
CA GLU A 317 2.41 -9.06 19.81
C GLU A 317 0.93 -9.50 19.81
N SER A 318 0.62 -10.54 20.59
CA SER A 318 -0.73 -11.15 20.60
C SER A 318 -1.82 -10.18 21.02
N GLU A 319 -1.55 -9.26 21.95
CA GLU A 319 -2.48 -8.23 22.38
C GLU A 319 -2.84 -7.29 21.21
N ASN A 320 -1.85 -6.85 20.44
CA ASN A 320 -2.04 -5.99 19.28
C ASN A 320 -2.80 -6.72 18.16
N ARG A 321 -2.50 -8.03 17.92
CA ARG A 321 -3.27 -8.83 16.97
C ARG A 321 -4.75 -8.94 17.36
N MET A 322 -5.03 -9.22 18.64
CA MET A 322 -6.40 -9.29 19.14
C MET A 322 -7.14 -7.96 19.02
N LYS A 323 -6.46 -6.84 19.29
CA LYS A 323 -7.01 -5.48 19.10
C LYS A 323 -7.37 -5.24 17.62
N LEU A 324 -6.46 -5.57 16.69
CA LEU A 324 -6.73 -5.44 15.26
C LEU A 324 -7.91 -6.30 14.82
N LEU A 325 -7.92 -7.59 15.22
CA LEU A 325 -9.01 -8.53 14.89
C LEU A 325 -10.36 -8.02 15.39
N SER A 326 -10.42 -7.54 16.65
CA SER A 326 -11.65 -6.96 17.21
C SER A 326 -12.10 -5.75 16.41
N TYR A 327 -11.18 -4.81 16.12
CA TYR A 327 -11.50 -3.60 15.37
C TYR A 327 -12.01 -3.91 13.96
N ILE A 328 -11.40 -4.87 13.26
CA ILE A 328 -11.85 -5.30 11.93
C ILE A 328 -13.19 -6.04 12.02
N SER A 329 -13.40 -6.89 13.03
CA SER A 329 -14.70 -7.57 13.24
C SER A 329 -15.85 -6.58 13.38
N GLU A 330 -15.67 -5.49 14.12
CA GLU A 330 -16.67 -4.41 14.24
C GLU A 330 -17.06 -3.80 12.89
N PHE A 331 -16.11 -3.67 11.95
CA PHE A 331 -16.44 -3.21 10.60
C PHE A 331 -17.33 -4.21 9.86
N TYR A 332 -17.06 -5.52 9.97
CA TYR A 332 -17.88 -6.55 9.34
C TYR A 332 -19.29 -6.62 9.94
N ASP A 333 -19.42 -6.44 11.26
CA ASP A 333 -20.70 -6.31 11.93
C ASP A 333 -21.49 -5.10 11.40
N LEU A 334 -20.82 -3.96 11.22
CA LEU A 334 -21.41 -2.74 10.69
C LEU A 334 -21.93 -2.91 9.26
N ILE A 335 -21.11 -3.45 8.35
CA ILE A 335 -21.53 -3.60 6.94
C ILE A 335 -22.57 -4.72 6.74
N SER A 336 -22.75 -5.62 7.71
CA SER A 336 -23.79 -6.63 7.74
C SER A 336 -25.15 -6.09 8.24
N SER A 337 -25.16 -4.94 8.90
CA SER A 337 -26.36 -4.29 9.47
C SER A 337 -26.86 -3.17 8.54
N LYS A 338 -28.02 -3.32 7.94
CA LYS A 338 -28.64 -2.25 7.11
C LYS A 338 -28.83 -0.93 7.89
N ALA A 339 -29.14 -1.01 9.17
CA ALA A 339 -29.30 0.16 10.03
C ALA A 339 -27.95 0.89 10.21
N ASP A 340 -26.89 0.16 10.56
CA ASP A 340 -25.56 0.72 10.76
C ASP A 340 -24.98 1.28 9.44
N VAL A 341 -25.14 0.58 8.31
CA VAL A 341 -24.78 1.07 6.98
C VAL A 341 -25.45 2.42 6.70
N ASN A 342 -26.77 2.51 6.96
CA ASN A 342 -27.48 3.78 6.77
C ASN A 342 -26.93 4.89 7.65
N ASP A 343 -26.68 4.63 8.93
CA ASP A 343 -26.32 5.66 9.92
C ASP A 343 -24.85 6.08 9.82
N PHE A 344 -23.92 5.13 9.59
CA PHE A 344 -22.48 5.40 9.59
C PHE A 344 -21.89 5.64 8.19
N ILE A 345 -22.55 5.17 7.12
CA ILE A 345 -22.08 5.32 5.74
C ILE A 345 -23.00 6.23 4.94
N LEU A 346 -24.27 5.81 4.69
CA LEU A 346 -25.12 6.49 3.70
C LEU A 346 -25.54 7.89 4.12
N ARG A 347 -25.85 8.13 5.40
CA ARG A 347 -26.20 9.46 5.92
C ARG A 347 -24.99 10.39 6.02
N LYS A 348 -23.78 9.85 6.18
CA LYS A 348 -22.53 10.61 6.28
C LYS A 348 -21.91 10.89 4.90
N ALA A 349 -22.29 10.14 3.89
CA ALA A 349 -21.78 10.26 2.53
C ALA A 349 -22.19 11.58 1.87
N LYS A 350 -21.27 12.17 1.09
CA LYS A 350 -21.53 13.37 0.31
C LYS A 350 -22.44 13.05 -0.88
N LYS A 351 -23.30 13.98 -1.28
CA LYS A 351 -24.10 13.81 -2.50
C LYS A 351 -23.22 14.04 -3.73
N ILE A 352 -23.35 13.18 -4.73
CA ILE A 352 -22.73 13.39 -6.04
C ILE A 352 -23.49 14.55 -6.72
N PRO A 353 -22.80 15.55 -7.32
CA PRO A 353 -23.47 16.61 -8.07
C PRO A 353 -24.26 16.04 -9.24
N LEU A 354 -25.37 16.70 -9.59
CA LEU A 354 -26.18 16.34 -10.78
C LEU A 354 -25.33 16.43 -12.04
N GLY A 355 -25.39 15.42 -12.89
CA GLY A 355 -24.65 15.36 -14.17
C GLY A 355 -23.38 14.53 -14.16
N TYR A 356 -23.09 13.84 -13.06
CA TYR A 356 -21.95 12.91 -12.93
C TYR A 356 -22.41 11.50 -12.58
#